data_5c22e2cab71abab47e3cc171ba503882
#
_entry.id   5c22e2cab71abab47e3cc171ba503882
#
_cell.length_a   1.000
_cell.length_b   1.000
_cell.length_c   1.000
_cell.angle_alpha   90.00
_cell.angle_beta   90.00
_cell.angle_gamma   90.00
#
_symmetry.space_group_name_H-M   'P 1'
#
loop_
_entity.id
_entity.type
_entity.pdbx_description
1 polymer ?
#
loop_
_entity_poly.entity_id
_entity_poly.type
_entity_poly.pdbx_seq_one_letter_code
_entity_poly.pdbx_strand_id
1 'polypeptide(L)'
;VTGLFTRRRLLIGAAAAGGLAGIADLAHAASIDRTNTSGQLRIGYLPITDAAPLLIAHAAGLYQPGVVSSAKPVLFRSWASLAEAFVTRQVDAVHMLMPTAIQLRFLLRSPVRVLSWNHTNGSALTVAPGITDLGQLAGTQVAIPFWWSIHNIILQQLLRAHGLTPVVRRSASRSARTVELIVMSPSDMVPALANRSISGYVVADPFNAMAQVRKIGRIHTFLGDVWLDHACCVVLAHQDLIEHRPDAAASLVNSIVAAQQHINADRPAAAVALSNGAYLPQPQPAIKTALTYRAQDYRFAHPDWQPQRLGYQPFPFPSFTRRLVEAMHDTVVDGDRAFLDRIDLASVHSELVDDTFVRRALVAHGGPATFGIPADLTRTEQVQPQ
;
A
#
# COMPACT_ATOMS: atom_id res chain seq x y z
N VAL A 1 -17.82 18.97 -26.40
CA VAL A 1 -18.09 19.75 -25.17
C VAL A 1 -17.34 19.08 -24.06
N THR A 2 -16.11 19.54 -23.81
CA THR A 2 -15.16 19.07 -22.83
C THR A 2 -15.64 19.47 -21.43
N GLY A 3 -16.16 18.51 -20.67
CA GLY A 3 -16.49 18.72 -19.27
C GLY A 3 -15.22 18.82 -18.42
N LEU A 4 -14.82 20.01 -18.08
CA LEU A 4 -13.78 20.33 -17.11
C LEU A 4 -14.15 19.70 -15.77
N PHE A 5 -13.42 18.64 -15.37
CA PHE A 5 -13.43 18.15 -14.01
C PHE A 5 -12.74 19.20 -13.12
N THR A 6 -13.56 19.99 -12.45
CA THR A 6 -13.08 21.07 -11.60
C THR A 6 -12.41 20.51 -10.35
N ARG A 7 -11.24 21.07 -9.98
CA ARG A 7 -10.50 20.91 -8.70
C ARG A 7 -11.42 20.77 -7.47
N ARG A 8 -12.62 21.32 -7.55
CA ARG A 8 -13.63 21.36 -6.48
C ARG A 8 -14.22 19.97 -6.14
N ARG A 9 -14.28 18.99 -7.06
CA ARG A 9 -14.82 17.64 -6.77
C ARG A 9 -13.82 16.73 -6.10
N LEU A 10 -12.51 16.88 -6.39
CA LEU A 10 -11.45 16.17 -5.65
C LEU A 10 -11.36 16.67 -4.20
N LEU A 11 -11.50 17.99 -4.02
CA LEU A 11 -11.47 18.64 -2.70
C LEU A 11 -12.68 18.28 -1.84
N ILE A 12 -13.86 18.06 -2.41
CA ILE A 12 -15.07 17.69 -1.66
C ILE A 12 -14.98 16.25 -1.13
N GLY A 13 -14.34 15.34 -1.87
CA GLY A 13 -14.08 13.98 -1.39
C GLY A 13 -13.04 13.92 -0.27
N ALA A 14 -12.04 14.81 -0.29
CA ALA A 14 -11.01 14.91 0.74
C ALA A 14 -11.48 15.66 2.00
N ALA A 15 -12.33 16.68 1.83
CA ALA A 15 -12.83 17.50 2.94
C ALA A 15 -13.87 16.77 3.80
N ALA A 16 -14.55 15.75 3.29
CA ALA A 16 -15.53 14.99 4.05
C ALA A 16 -14.92 13.90 4.96
N ALA A 17 -13.60 13.61 4.82
CA ALA A 17 -12.94 12.54 5.56
C ALA A 17 -11.82 12.99 6.51
N GLY A 18 -11.55 14.29 6.62
CA GLY A 18 -10.42 14.73 7.42
C GLY A 18 -10.62 16.11 8.07
N GLY A 19 -10.66 16.11 9.38
CA GLY A 19 -10.43 17.31 10.16
C GLY A 19 -9.04 17.93 9.91
N LEU A 20 -8.55 18.78 10.76
CA LEU A 20 -7.32 19.60 10.66
C LEU A 20 -6.08 18.94 9.99
N ALA A 21 -6.00 17.60 9.96
CA ALA A 21 -4.96 16.84 9.23
C ALA A 21 -4.99 17.10 7.72
N GLY A 22 -6.17 17.23 7.11
CA GLY A 22 -6.29 17.48 5.66
C GLY A 22 -5.72 18.82 5.21
N ILE A 23 -5.73 19.84 6.07
CA ILE A 23 -5.18 21.18 5.76
C ILE A 23 -3.65 21.14 5.75
N ALA A 24 -3.04 20.40 6.68
CA ALA A 24 -1.59 20.24 6.72
C ALA A 24 -1.07 19.45 5.52
N ASP A 25 -1.80 18.42 5.09
CA ASP A 25 -1.46 17.63 3.89
C ASP A 25 -1.57 18.43 2.59
N LEU A 26 -2.62 19.27 2.48
CA LEU A 26 -2.78 20.20 1.35
C LEU A 26 -1.67 21.26 1.30
N ALA A 27 -1.28 21.79 2.47
CA ALA A 27 -0.18 22.74 2.57
C ALA A 27 1.17 22.10 2.19
N HIS A 28 1.39 20.84 2.59
CA HIS A 28 2.58 20.07 2.21
C HIS A 28 2.62 19.80 0.70
N ALA A 29 1.52 19.33 0.12
CA ALA A 29 1.40 19.12 -1.31
C ALA A 29 1.57 20.42 -2.13
N ALA A 30 1.10 21.56 -1.60
CA ALA A 30 1.27 22.86 -2.22
C ALA A 30 2.72 23.40 -2.15
N SER A 31 3.54 22.92 -1.21
CA SER A 31 4.94 23.32 -1.05
C SER A 31 5.91 22.56 -1.98
N ILE A 32 5.45 21.52 -2.67
CA ILE A 32 6.27 20.76 -3.61
C ILE A 32 6.49 21.60 -4.87
N ASP A 33 7.75 21.79 -5.25
CA ASP A 33 8.09 22.49 -6.48
C ASP A 33 7.46 21.79 -7.70
N ARG A 34 6.61 22.51 -8.41
CA ARG A 34 5.87 22.01 -9.59
C ARG A 34 6.67 22.09 -10.88
N THR A 35 7.80 22.77 -10.86
CA THR A 35 8.63 22.94 -12.06
C THR A 35 9.71 21.85 -12.13
N ASN A 36 9.37 20.71 -12.76
CA ASN A 36 10.39 19.74 -13.13
C ASN A 36 11.06 20.15 -14.44
N THR A 37 12.06 21.02 -14.36
CA THR A 37 12.87 21.45 -15.51
C THR A 37 13.96 20.45 -15.87
N SER A 38 14.29 19.52 -15.00
CA SER A 38 15.38 18.55 -15.20
C SER A 38 15.02 17.38 -16.11
N GLY A 39 13.73 17.15 -16.35
CA GLY A 39 13.24 15.94 -17.04
C GLY A 39 13.47 14.63 -16.29
N GLN A 40 14.05 14.67 -15.08
CA GLN A 40 14.25 13.49 -14.23
C GLN A 40 12.97 13.11 -13.49
N LEU A 41 12.78 11.81 -13.23
CA LEU A 41 11.60 11.31 -12.52
C LEU A 41 11.68 11.66 -11.02
N ARG A 42 10.62 12.29 -10.52
CA ARG A 42 10.42 12.52 -9.08
C ARG A 42 9.53 11.42 -8.52
N ILE A 43 9.95 10.84 -7.41
CA ILE A 43 9.24 9.73 -6.79
C ILE A 43 8.54 10.22 -5.53
N GLY A 44 7.23 9.90 -5.41
CA GLY A 44 6.44 10.16 -4.21
C GLY A 44 6.21 8.90 -3.38
N TYR A 45 6.22 9.04 -2.03
CA TYR A 45 6.00 7.90 -1.15
C TYR A 45 5.34 8.27 0.18
N LEU A 46 4.70 7.28 0.84
CA LEU A 46 4.38 7.32 2.26
C LEU A 46 5.49 6.65 3.08
N PRO A 47 5.74 7.09 4.33
CA PRO A 47 6.80 6.55 5.16
C PRO A 47 6.40 5.22 5.80
N ILE A 48 6.28 4.19 4.99
CA ILE A 48 5.97 2.80 5.35
C ILE A 48 7.00 1.86 4.73
N THR A 49 7.16 0.68 5.30
CA THR A 49 8.13 -0.33 4.81
C THR A 49 7.83 -0.82 3.41
N ASP A 50 6.62 -0.64 2.95
CA ASP A 50 6.16 -0.95 1.60
C ASP A 50 6.88 -0.13 0.53
N ALA A 51 7.33 1.08 0.89
CA ALA A 51 8.11 1.95 0.03
C ALA A 51 9.61 1.57 -0.02
N ALA A 52 10.04 0.61 0.80
CA ALA A 52 11.47 0.30 0.95
C ALA A 52 12.19 0.08 -0.39
N PRO A 53 11.66 -0.61 -1.41
CA PRO A 53 12.38 -0.78 -2.67
C PRO A 53 12.73 0.54 -3.36
N LEU A 54 11.79 1.51 -3.40
CA LEU A 54 12.06 2.84 -3.96
C LEU A 54 13.11 3.60 -3.14
N LEU A 55 13.06 3.47 -1.82
CA LEU A 55 13.92 4.20 -0.91
C LEU A 55 15.33 3.61 -0.86
N ILE A 56 15.45 2.28 -0.87
CA ILE A 56 16.74 1.59 -0.94
C ILE A 56 17.39 1.78 -2.31
N ALA A 57 16.61 1.81 -3.40
CA ALA A 57 17.15 2.15 -4.71
C ALA A 57 17.84 3.53 -4.70
N HIS A 58 17.27 4.51 -4.00
CA HIS A 58 17.91 5.82 -3.79
C HIS A 58 19.10 5.74 -2.85
N ALA A 59 18.94 5.11 -1.67
CA ALA A 59 19.96 5.05 -0.62
C ALA A 59 21.24 4.32 -1.07
N ALA A 60 21.08 3.26 -1.86
CA ALA A 60 22.17 2.44 -2.40
C ALA A 60 22.70 2.92 -3.76
N GLY A 61 22.20 4.05 -4.29
CA GLY A 61 22.63 4.59 -5.58
C GLY A 61 22.30 3.71 -6.78
N LEU A 62 21.22 2.93 -6.71
CA LEU A 62 20.82 2.01 -7.78
C LEU A 62 20.06 2.71 -8.92
N TYR A 63 19.56 3.92 -8.69
CA TYR A 63 18.94 4.69 -9.75
C TYR A 63 19.95 5.16 -10.79
N GLN A 64 19.60 5.00 -12.06
CA GLN A 64 20.44 5.48 -13.15
C GLN A 64 20.52 7.01 -13.11
N PRO A 65 21.74 7.59 -13.07
CA PRO A 65 21.93 9.05 -13.13
C PRO A 65 21.25 9.66 -14.36
N GLY A 66 20.60 10.81 -14.16
CA GLY A 66 19.90 11.50 -15.22
C GLY A 66 18.48 10.99 -15.51
N VAL A 67 18.08 9.80 -15.03
CA VAL A 67 16.74 9.24 -15.21
C VAL A 67 15.86 9.56 -14.01
N VAL A 68 16.28 9.18 -12.81
CA VAL A 68 15.58 9.50 -11.56
C VAL A 68 16.31 10.65 -10.87
N SER A 69 15.55 11.54 -10.25
CA SER A 69 16.12 12.64 -9.49
C SER A 69 17.06 12.13 -8.40
N SER A 70 18.21 12.76 -8.27
CA SER A 70 19.16 12.51 -7.18
C SER A 70 18.68 13.10 -5.84
N ALA A 71 17.68 13.97 -5.85
CA ALA A 71 17.02 14.43 -4.63
C ALA A 71 16.25 13.26 -3.97
N LYS A 72 16.15 13.30 -2.65
CA LYS A 72 15.35 12.31 -1.93
C LYS A 72 13.94 12.22 -2.50
N PRO A 73 13.35 11.01 -2.56
CA PRO A 73 11.94 10.84 -2.85
C PRO A 73 11.07 11.73 -1.94
N VAL A 74 9.95 12.21 -2.49
CA VAL A 74 9.06 13.17 -1.81
C VAL A 74 8.15 12.41 -0.84
N LEU A 75 8.24 12.76 0.44
CA LEU A 75 7.44 12.14 1.50
C LEU A 75 6.06 12.79 1.58
N PHE A 76 5.02 11.95 1.58
CA PHE A 76 3.65 12.34 1.85
C PHE A 76 3.14 11.68 3.14
N ARG A 77 2.14 12.28 3.78
CA ARG A 77 1.60 11.78 5.06
C ARG A 77 0.28 11.03 4.91
N SER A 78 -0.42 11.22 3.80
CA SER A 78 -1.68 10.54 3.51
C SER A 78 -1.74 10.03 2.08
N TRP A 79 -2.56 8.99 1.86
CA TRP A 79 -2.81 8.44 0.53
C TRP A 79 -3.51 9.44 -0.39
N ALA A 80 -4.38 10.30 0.19
CA ALA A 80 -5.08 11.34 -0.57
C ALA A 80 -4.10 12.37 -1.13
N SER A 81 -3.16 12.88 -0.31
CA SER A 81 -2.17 13.85 -0.76
C SER A 81 -1.18 13.28 -1.76
N LEU A 82 -0.79 12.00 -1.59
CA LEU A 82 0.07 11.31 -2.58
C LEU A 82 -0.65 11.13 -3.92
N ALA A 83 -1.90 10.68 -3.90
CA ALA A 83 -2.71 10.52 -5.11
C ALA A 83 -2.95 11.87 -5.83
N GLU A 84 -3.24 12.93 -5.08
CA GLU A 84 -3.40 14.28 -5.64
C GLU A 84 -2.10 14.77 -6.30
N ALA A 85 -0.97 14.65 -5.60
CA ALA A 85 0.32 15.07 -6.13
C ALA A 85 0.70 14.28 -7.40
N PHE A 86 0.38 13.00 -7.45
CA PHE A 86 0.61 12.16 -8.62
C PHE A 86 -0.30 12.58 -9.78
N VAL A 87 -1.62 12.67 -9.59
CA VAL A 87 -2.56 13.04 -10.65
C VAL A 87 -2.29 14.46 -11.17
N THR A 88 -1.83 15.36 -10.32
CA THR A 88 -1.46 16.74 -10.70
C THR A 88 -0.01 16.87 -11.19
N ARG A 89 0.71 15.75 -11.36
CA ARG A 89 2.08 15.69 -11.91
C ARG A 89 3.13 16.44 -11.07
N GLN A 90 2.92 16.54 -9.77
CA GLN A 90 3.94 17.03 -8.83
C GLN A 90 5.02 15.97 -8.59
N VAL A 91 4.66 14.69 -8.75
CA VAL A 91 5.56 13.53 -8.80
C VAL A 91 5.23 12.68 -10.03
N ASP A 92 6.23 11.98 -10.57
CA ASP A 92 6.15 11.29 -11.85
C ASP A 92 5.88 9.79 -11.69
N ALA A 93 6.34 9.22 -10.58
CA ALA A 93 6.09 7.85 -10.18
C ALA A 93 5.85 7.76 -8.66
N VAL A 94 5.04 6.81 -8.24
CA VAL A 94 4.69 6.63 -6.82
C VAL A 94 4.60 5.16 -6.47
N HIS A 95 4.79 4.82 -5.19
CA HIS A 95 4.17 3.62 -4.69
C HIS A 95 2.71 3.94 -4.33
N MET A 96 1.79 3.14 -4.81
CA MET A 96 0.36 3.38 -4.64
C MET A 96 -0.34 2.10 -4.23
N LEU A 97 -1.36 2.21 -3.38
CA LEU A 97 -2.25 1.10 -3.06
C LEU A 97 -2.85 0.53 -4.35
N MET A 98 -2.77 -0.79 -4.55
CA MET A 98 -3.29 -1.41 -5.79
C MET A 98 -4.79 -1.14 -6.01
N PRO A 99 -5.69 -1.22 -4.98
CA PRO A 99 -7.10 -0.83 -5.16
C PRO A 99 -7.29 0.64 -5.53
N THR A 100 -6.43 1.54 -5.03
CA THR A 100 -6.45 2.96 -5.42
C THR A 100 -5.97 3.15 -6.86
N ALA A 101 -4.99 2.37 -7.33
CA ALA A 101 -4.59 2.40 -8.74
C ALA A 101 -5.76 2.00 -9.67
N ILE A 102 -6.55 1.00 -9.29
CA ILE A 102 -7.79 0.62 -9.98
C ILE A 102 -8.78 1.79 -9.97
N GLN A 103 -8.99 2.44 -8.83
CA GLN A 103 -9.87 3.62 -8.73
C GLN A 103 -9.39 4.77 -9.62
N LEU A 104 -8.10 5.07 -9.64
CA LEU A 104 -7.54 6.12 -10.50
C LEU A 104 -7.77 5.81 -11.98
N ARG A 105 -7.53 4.57 -12.39
CA ARG A 105 -7.68 4.15 -13.79
C ARG A 105 -9.13 4.14 -14.25
N PHE A 106 -10.02 3.46 -13.49
CA PHE A 106 -11.36 3.12 -13.96
C PHE A 106 -12.45 4.09 -13.48
N LEU A 107 -12.34 4.68 -12.28
CA LEU A 107 -13.27 5.70 -11.82
C LEU A 107 -12.88 7.08 -12.33
N LEU A 108 -11.63 7.49 -12.09
CA LEU A 108 -11.16 8.83 -12.47
C LEU A 108 -10.66 8.91 -13.92
N ARG A 109 -10.59 7.77 -14.62
CA ARG A 109 -10.10 7.66 -16.01
C ARG A 109 -8.73 8.30 -16.20
N SER A 110 -7.90 8.24 -15.16
CA SER A 110 -6.54 8.74 -15.20
C SER A 110 -5.68 7.80 -16.06
N PRO A 111 -4.87 8.30 -17.00
CA PRO A 111 -4.02 7.48 -17.85
C PRO A 111 -2.78 7.02 -17.06
N VAL A 112 -2.97 6.04 -16.19
CA VAL A 112 -1.94 5.48 -15.31
C VAL A 112 -1.72 4.01 -15.57
N ARG A 113 -0.51 3.51 -15.28
CA ARG A 113 -0.11 2.11 -15.44
C ARG A 113 0.68 1.63 -14.23
N VAL A 114 0.38 0.42 -13.80
CA VAL A 114 1.19 -0.34 -12.85
C VAL A 114 2.35 -0.98 -13.61
N LEU A 115 3.59 -0.72 -13.17
CA LEU A 115 4.80 -1.23 -13.82
C LEU A 115 5.39 -2.45 -13.11
N SER A 116 5.21 -2.53 -11.79
CA SER A 116 5.65 -3.66 -10.97
C SER A 116 4.94 -3.62 -9.62
N TRP A 117 4.98 -4.73 -8.89
CA TRP A 117 4.69 -4.70 -7.47
C TRP A 117 5.90 -4.15 -6.69
N ASN A 118 5.60 -3.41 -5.63
CA ASN A 118 6.63 -2.92 -4.74
C ASN A 118 7.00 -3.96 -3.69
N HIS A 119 5.97 -4.64 -3.18
CA HIS A 119 6.10 -5.66 -2.15
C HIS A 119 4.84 -6.54 -2.10
N THR A 120 4.93 -7.63 -1.33
CA THR A 120 3.81 -8.49 -0.93
C THR A 120 3.70 -8.54 0.59
N ASN A 121 2.49 -8.80 1.12
CA ASN A 121 2.22 -8.83 2.56
C ASN A 121 2.53 -7.46 3.25
N GLY A 122 3.18 -7.44 4.41
CA GLY A 122 3.69 -6.23 5.06
C GLY A 122 2.67 -5.42 5.85
N SER A 123 1.48 -5.97 6.07
CA SER A 123 0.39 -5.31 6.78
C SER A 123 -0.22 -6.22 7.85
N ALA A 124 -0.80 -5.62 8.89
CA ALA A 124 -1.43 -6.37 9.97
C ALA A 124 -2.62 -5.64 10.59
N LEU A 125 -3.53 -6.39 11.18
CA LEU A 125 -4.50 -5.91 12.15
C LEU A 125 -3.81 -5.84 13.52
N THR A 126 -3.61 -4.63 14.00
CA THR A 126 -3.12 -4.33 15.35
C THR A 126 -4.26 -3.85 16.21
N VAL A 127 -4.39 -4.43 17.40
CA VAL A 127 -5.49 -4.16 18.34
C VAL A 127 -4.96 -3.73 19.71
N ALA A 128 -5.83 -3.14 20.53
CA ALA A 128 -5.53 -2.83 21.91
C ALA A 128 -5.09 -4.11 22.66
N PRO A 129 -4.19 -4.03 23.67
CA PRO A 129 -3.61 -5.21 24.33
C PRO A 129 -4.63 -6.16 24.92
N GLY A 130 -5.79 -5.65 25.39
CA GLY A 130 -6.87 -6.45 26.00
C GLY A 130 -7.76 -7.20 25.01
N ILE A 131 -7.62 -6.96 23.69
CA ILE A 131 -8.38 -7.65 22.66
C ILE A 131 -7.64 -8.93 22.27
N THR A 132 -8.22 -10.07 22.58
CA THR A 132 -7.64 -11.41 22.33
C THR A 132 -8.45 -12.19 21.29
N ASP A 133 -9.69 -11.78 21.06
CA ASP A 133 -10.63 -12.39 20.12
C ASP A 133 -11.28 -11.28 19.28
N LEU A 134 -11.47 -11.53 17.98
CA LEU A 134 -12.03 -10.54 17.05
C LEU A 134 -13.48 -10.15 17.39
N GLY A 135 -14.24 -11.04 18.00
CA GLY A 135 -15.61 -10.73 18.47
C GLY A 135 -15.67 -9.56 19.44
N GLN A 136 -14.58 -9.27 20.14
CA GLN A 136 -14.47 -8.12 21.06
C GLN A 136 -14.43 -6.76 20.34
N LEU A 137 -14.21 -6.76 19.02
CA LEU A 137 -14.31 -5.55 18.20
C LEU A 137 -15.76 -5.09 17.99
N ALA A 138 -16.76 -5.94 18.29
CA ALA A 138 -18.17 -5.56 18.20
C ALA A 138 -18.47 -4.32 19.05
N GLY A 139 -19.09 -3.30 18.45
CA GLY A 139 -19.43 -2.03 19.09
C GLY A 139 -18.26 -1.05 19.18
N THR A 140 -17.16 -1.28 18.43
CA THR A 140 -15.96 -0.43 18.46
C THR A 140 -15.63 0.16 17.10
N GLN A 141 -14.64 1.06 17.08
CA GLN A 141 -14.07 1.64 15.87
C GLN A 141 -12.72 0.98 15.54
N VAL A 142 -12.53 0.69 14.26
CA VAL A 142 -11.24 0.21 13.68
C VAL A 142 -10.83 1.15 12.56
N ALA A 143 -9.59 1.62 12.61
CA ALA A 143 -9.06 2.53 11.60
C ALA A 143 -8.46 1.76 10.40
N ILE A 144 -8.64 2.34 9.22
CA ILE A 144 -8.06 1.91 7.95
C ILE A 144 -7.34 3.10 7.29
N PRO A 145 -6.29 2.88 6.46
CA PRO A 145 -5.53 3.99 5.90
C PRO A 145 -6.22 4.69 4.73
N PHE A 146 -7.09 3.99 4.04
CA PHE A 146 -7.87 4.51 2.91
C PHE A 146 -9.03 3.58 2.55
N TRP A 147 -10.11 4.11 1.94
CA TRP A 147 -11.27 3.29 1.57
C TRP A 147 -10.90 2.21 0.54
N TRP A 148 -10.27 2.60 -0.57
CA TRP A 148 -9.78 1.67 -1.58
C TRP A 148 -8.34 1.24 -1.25
N SER A 149 -8.21 0.43 -0.20
CA SER A 149 -6.97 -0.21 0.24
C SER A 149 -7.14 -1.70 0.44
N ILE A 150 -6.09 -2.47 0.22
CA ILE A 150 -6.08 -3.91 0.54
C ILE A 150 -6.35 -4.15 2.03
N HIS A 151 -5.94 -3.22 2.88
CA HIS A 151 -6.20 -3.22 4.31
C HIS A 151 -7.71 -3.28 4.62
N ASN A 152 -8.49 -2.40 4.00
CA ASN A 152 -9.95 -2.36 4.17
C ASN A 152 -10.61 -3.63 3.62
N ILE A 153 -10.17 -4.10 2.46
CA ILE A 153 -10.71 -5.30 1.80
C ILE A 153 -10.52 -6.52 2.69
N ILE A 154 -9.28 -6.80 3.10
CA ILE A 154 -8.96 -7.98 3.90
C ILE A 154 -9.54 -7.87 5.32
N LEU A 155 -9.52 -6.68 5.94
CA LEU A 155 -10.17 -6.47 7.24
C LEU A 155 -11.64 -6.85 7.18
N GLN A 156 -12.37 -6.42 6.15
CA GLN A 156 -13.79 -6.73 6.03
C GLN A 156 -14.06 -8.21 5.80
N GLN A 157 -13.19 -8.90 5.03
CA GLN A 157 -13.27 -10.37 4.89
C GLN A 157 -13.08 -11.04 6.26
N LEU A 158 -12.07 -10.63 7.00
CA LEU A 158 -11.76 -11.16 8.33
C LEU A 158 -12.91 -10.90 9.34
N LEU A 159 -13.45 -9.67 9.37
CA LEU A 159 -14.57 -9.33 10.24
C LEU A 159 -15.81 -10.19 9.94
N ARG A 160 -16.16 -10.35 8.66
CA ARG A 160 -17.32 -11.18 8.25
C ARG A 160 -17.13 -12.64 8.60
N ALA A 161 -15.93 -13.20 8.43
CA ALA A 161 -15.63 -14.58 8.81
C ALA A 161 -15.85 -14.82 10.32
N HIS A 162 -15.68 -13.77 11.15
CA HIS A 162 -15.95 -13.82 12.59
C HIS A 162 -17.35 -13.32 12.98
N GLY A 163 -18.28 -13.24 12.03
CA GLY A 163 -19.67 -12.83 12.26
C GLY A 163 -19.80 -11.36 12.69
N LEU A 164 -18.88 -10.51 12.26
CA LEU A 164 -18.91 -9.07 12.49
C LEU A 164 -19.28 -8.34 11.19
N THR A 165 -20.12 -7.34 11.28
CA THR A 165 -20.55 -6.53 10.14
C THR A 165 -19.83 -5.19 10.13
N PRO A 166 -19.01 -4.88 9.13
CA PRO A 166 -18.42 -3.56 8.97
C PRO A 166 -19.50 -2.52 8.63
N VAL A 167 -19.44 -1.36 9.27
CA VAL A 167 -20.33 -0.23 8.99
C VAL A 167 -19.54 1.05 8.75
N VAL A 168 -20.12 1.95 7.96
CA VAL A 168 -19.53 3.22 7.55
C VAL A 168 -20.51 4.34 7.86
N ARG A 169 -20.04 5.46 8.39
CA ARG A 169 -20.87 6.61 8.81
C ARG A 169 -22.05 6.23 9.72
N ARG A 170 -21.86 5.18 10.49
CA ARG A 170 -22.85 4.67 11.41
C ARG A 170 -22.15 4.13 12.64
N SER A 171 -22.58 4.57 13.81
CA SER A 171 -22.01 4.10 15.08
C SER A 171 -22.08 2.59 15.20
N ALA A 172 -21.00 1.98 15.65
CA ALA A 172 -20.93 0.55 15.90
C ALA A 172 -21.85 0.15 17.08
N SER A 173 -22.37 -1.06 17.03
CA SER A 173 -23.25 -1.64 18.06
C SER A 173 -22.75 -3.02 18.46
N ARG A 174 -22.57 -3.24 19.74
CA ARG A 174 -22.16 -4.55 20.28
C ARG A 174 -23.25 -5.60 20.08
N SER A 175 -24.52 -5.26 20.33
CA SER A 175 -25.64 -6.17 20.19
C SER A 175 -25.90 -6.55 18.73
N ALA A 176 -25.72 -5.62 17.79
CA ALA A 176 -25.80 -5.85 16.36
C ALA A 176 -24.49 -6.40 15.75
N ARG A 177 -23.45 -6.65 16.57
CA ARG A 177 -22.14 -7.14 16.15
C ARG A 177 -21.53 -6.34 14.99
N THR A 178 -21.67 -5.00 15.03
CA THR A 178 -21.11 -4.13 14.01
C THR A 178 -19.79 -3.50 14.48
N VAL A 179 -18.92 -3.22 13.50
CA VAL A 179 -17.63 -2.53 13.67
C VAL A 179 -17.62 -1.31 12.75
N GLU A 180 -17.41 -0.13 13.33
CA GLU A 180 -17.32 1.08 12.52
C GLU A 180 -15.92 1.24 11.94
N LEU A 181 -15.85 1.42 10.62
CA LEU A 181 -14.60 1.65 9.91
C LEU A 181 -14.40 3.15 9.71
N ILE A 182 -13.23 3.64 10.10
CA ILE A 182 -12.86 5.05 9.96
C ILE A 182 -11.53 5.17 9.20
N VAL A 183 -11.44 6.16 8.32
CA VAL A 183 -10.18 6.46 7.62
C VAL A 183 -9.31 7.34 8.50
N MET A 184 -8.04 6.97 8.65
CA MET A 184 -7.06 7.69 9.44
C MET A 184 -5.68 7.61 8.77
N SER A 185 -4.91 8.70 8.83
CA SER A 185 -3.51 8.67 8.38
C SER A 185 -2.70 7.64 9.19
N PRO A 186 -1.80 6.87 8.58
CA PRO A 186 -1.02 5.87 9.29
C PRO A 186 -0.29 6.38 10.54
N SER A 187 0.25 7.62 10.48
CA SER A 187 0.92 8.27 11.61
C SER A 187 0.02 8.51 12.83
N ASP A 188 -1.29 8.62 12.63
CA ASP A 188 -2.25 8.97 13.66
C ASP A 188 -2.84 7.72 14.35
N MET A 189 -2.70 6.54 13.73
CA MET A 189 -3.31 5.30 14.22
C MET A 189 -2.70 4.84 15.56
N VAL A 190 -1.37 4.90 15.72
CA VAL A 190 -0.71 4.47 16.95
C VAL A 190 -1.06 5.39 18.13
N PRO A 191 -1.03 6.74 18.01
CA PRO A 191 -1.57 7.62 19.04
C PRO A 191 -3.05 7.39 19.34
N ALA A 192 -3.90 7.17 18.33
CA ALA A 192 -5.31 6.91 18.50
C ALA A 192 -5.60 5.60 19.26
N LEU A 193 -4.80 4.56 19.02
CA LEU A 193 -4.87 3.32 19.78
C LEU A 193 -4.41 3.54 21.24
N ALA A 194 -3.34 4.32 21.44
CA ALA A 194 -2.78 4.62 22.76
C ALA A 194 -3.78 5.37 23.66
N ASN A 195 -4.49 6.35 23.10
CA ASN A 195 -5.52 7.14 23.82
C ASN A 195 -6.90 6.47 23.82
N ARG A 196 -7.03 5.26 23.26
CA ARG A 196 -8.25 4.46 23.19
C ARG A 196 -9.40 5.12 22.38
N SER A 197 -9.07 5.99 21.42
CA SER A 197 -10.07 6.52 20.48
C SER A 197 -10.52 5.44 19.50
N ILE A 198 -9.65 4.45 19.23
CA ILE A 198 -9.94 3.27 18.41
C ILE A 198 -9.55 2.01 19.18
N SER A 199 -10.16 0.89 18.83
CA SER A 199 -9.85 -0.41 19.44
C SER A 199 -8.83 -1.22 18.61
N GLY A 200 -8.61 -0.84 17.36
CA GLY A 200 -7.64 -1.43 16.47
C GLY A 200 -7.47 -0.63 15.20
N TYR A 201 -6.50 -1.01 14.42
CA TYR A 201 -6.28 -0.49 13.07
C TYR A 201 -5.65 -1.54 12.17
N VAL A 202 -5.85 -1.39 10.88
CA VAL A 202 -5.14 -2.18 9.86
C VAL A 202 -4.29 -1.24 9.02
N VAL A 203 -3.01 -1.50 8.96
CA VAL A 203 -2.07 -0.62 8.27
C VAL A 203 -0.80 -1.38 7.88
N ALA A 204 -0.06 -0.83 6.94
CA ALA A 204 1.30 -1.27 6.61
C ALA A 204 2.29 -0.97 7.74
N ASP A 205 3.36 -1.75 7.81
CA ASP A 205 4.45 -1.49 8.73
C ASP A 205 5.26 -0.21 8.34
N PRO A 206 5.97 0.40 9.33
CA PRO A 206 6.34 -0.12 10.64
C PRO A 206 5.39 0.25 11.79
N PHE A 207 4.16 0.67 11.52
CA PHE A 207 3.23 1.12 12.57
C PHE A 207 2.76 -0.02 13.47
N ASN A 208 2.63 -1.24 12.93
CA ASN A 208 2.28 -2.44 13.72
C ASN A 208 3.44 -2.80 14.67
N ALA A 209 4.65 -2.88 14.13
CA ALA A 209 5.86 -3.09 14.92
C ALA A 209 6.04 -1.99 15.98
N MET A 210 5.78 -0.72 15.65
CA MET A 210 5.89 0.40 16.58
C MET A 210 4.92 0.27 17.76
N ALA A 211 3.68 -0.15 17.52
CA ALA A 211 2.72 -0.37 18.60
C ALA A 211 3.17 -1.48 19.54
N GLN A 212 3.74 -2.58 19.03
CA GLN A 212 4.29 -3.66 19.83
C GLN A 212 5.53 -3.22 20.62
N VAL A 213 6.51 -2.59 19.97
CA VAL A 213 7.74 -2.10 20.63
C VAL A 213 7.40 -1.14 21.78
N ARG A 214 6.39 -0.29 21.60
CA ARG A 214 5.90 0.64 22.62
C ARG A 214 4.90 0.04 23.59
N LYS A 215 4.51 -1.23 23.44
CA LYS A 215 3.51 -1.93 24.27
C LYS A 215 2.14 -1.22 24.29
N ILE A 216 1.81 -0.51 23.21
CA ILE A 216 0.53 0.19 23.01
C ILE A 216 -0.53 -0.75 22.43
N GLY A 217 -0.12 -1.69 21.60
CA GLY A 217 -0.97 -2.64 20.92
C GLY A 217 -0.27 -3.95 20.67
N ARG A 218 -1.01 -4.92 20.19
CA ARG A 218 -0.51 -6.21 19.72
C ARG A 218 -0.97 -6.48 18.30
N ILE A 219 -0.13 -7.09 17.50
CA ILE A 219 -0.55 -7.64 16.22
C ILE A 219 -1.46 -8.84 16.52
N HIS A 220 -2.69 -8.77 16.02
CA HIS A 220 -3.66 -9.87 16.11
C HIS A 220 -3.53 -10.81 14.91
N THR A 221 -3.51 -10.25 13.69
CA THR A 221 -3.48 -11.03 12.45
C THR A 221 -2.64 -10.30 11.42
N PHE A 222 -1.66 -10.97 10.83
CA PHE A 222 -1.02 -10.47 9.61
C PHE A 222 -1.94 -10.68 8.42
N LEU A 223 -2.05 -9.70 7.54
CA LEU A 223 -2.95 -9.81 6.39
C LEU A 223 -2.50 -10.89 5.39
N GLY A 224 -1.21 -11.20 5.32
CA GLY A 224 -0.68 -12.33 4.56
C GLY A 224 -1.12 -13.69 5.07
N ASP A 225 -1.65 -13.78 6.29
CA ASP A 225 -2.26 -14.97 6.87
C ASP A 225 -3.76 -15.10 6.51
N VAL A 226 -4.31 -14.12 5.82
CA VAL A 226 -5.67 -14.11 5.25
C VAL A 226 -5.65 -14.22 3.74
N TRP A 227 -4.72 -13.51 3.08
CA TRP A 227 -4.49 -13.56 1.64
C TRP A 227 -3.00 -13.68 1.37
N LEU A 228 -2.59 -14.89 0.98
CA LEU A 228 -1.18 -15.23 0.77
C LEU A 228 -0.56 -14.35 -0.32
N ASP A 229 0.58 -13.74 0.00
CA ASP A 229 1.39 -12.91 -0.92
C ASP A 229 0.58 -11.85 -1.68
N HIS A 230 -0.44 -11.27 -1.02
CA HIS A 230 -1.19 -10.17 -1.60
C HIS A 230 -0.29 -8.96 -1.84
N ALA A 231 -0.47 -8.28 -2.98
CA ALA A 231 0.14 -6.97 -3.18
C ALA A 231 -0.64 -5.91 -2.38
N CYS A 232 0.07 -5.10 -1.61
CA CYS A 232 -0.50 -3.89 -1.02
C CYS A 232 -0.22 -2.69 -1.94
N CYS A 233 1.07 -2.39 -2.16
CA CYS A 233 1.49 -1.26 -2.96
C CYS A 233 2.24 -1.69 -4.23
N VAL A 234 2.01 -0.91 -5.27
CA VAL A 234 2.56 -1.10 -6.61
C VAL A 234 3.31 0.15 -7.06
N VAL A 235 4.23 0.00 -8.00
CA VAL A 235 4.85 1.12 -8.69
C VAL A 235 3.89 1.60 -9.77
N LEU A 236 3.36 2.80 -9.58
CA LEU A 236 2.42 3.43 -10.47
C LEU A 236 3.09 4.60 -11.19
N ALA A 237 2.92 4.69 -12.50
CA ALA A 237 3.40 5.80 -13.33
C ALA A 237 2.31 6.25 -14.30
N HIS A 238 2.49 7.45 -14.86
CA HIS A 238 1.65 7.92 -15.95
C HIS A 238 1.93 7.15 -17.23
N GLN A 239 0.90 6.92 -18.03
CA GLN A 239 0.99 6.18 -19.29
C GLN A 239 1.94 6.85 -20.30
N ASP A 240 2.00 8.16 -20.30
CA ASP A 240 2.90 8.93 -21.18
C ASP A 240 4.39 8.71 -20.86
N LEU A 241 4.75 8.33 -19.64
CA LEU A 241 6.12 7.91 -19.33
C LEU A 241 6.50 6.67 -20.15
N ILE A 242 5.59 5.72 -20.27
CA ILE A 242 5.81 4.48 -21.03
C ILE A 242 5.87 4.78 -22.53
N GLU A 243 4.97 5.62 -23.00
CA GLU A 243 4.83 5.94 -24.44
C GLU A 243 5.98 6.79 -24.97
N HIS A 244 6.44 7.77 -24.20
CA HIS A 244 7.43 8.76 -24.69
C HIS A 244 8.83 8.54 -24.11
N ARG A 245 8.96 7.79 -23.00
CA ARG A 245 10.24 7.55 -22.31
C ARG A 245 10.35 6.11 -21.80
N PRO A 246 10.18 5.09 -22.67
CA PRO A 246 10.20 3.67 -22.27
C PRO A 246 11.50 3.24 -21.59
N ASP A 247 12.64 3.84 -21.99
CA ASP A 247 13.94 3.55 -21.35
C ASP A 247 13.99 4.08 -19.90
N ALA A 248 13.36 5.21 -19.62
CA ALA A 248 13.26 5.73 -18.25
C ALA A 248 12.35 4.83 -17.39
N ALA A 249 11.24 4.34 -17.93
CA ALA A 249 10.37 3.38 -17.24
C ALA A 249 11.11 2.06 -17.00
N ALA A 250 11.86 1.54 -17.98
CA ALA A 250 12.67 0.35 -17.83
C ALA A 250 13.75 0.50 -16.75
N SER A 251 14.47 1.62 -16.77
CA SER A 251 15.49 1.94 -15.78
C SER A 251 14.91 2.04 -14.36
N LEU A 252 13.77 2.72 -14.19
CA LEU A 252 13.08 2.82 -12.90
C LEU A 252 12.73 1.43 -12.35
N VAL A 253 12.06 0.59 -13.15
CA VAL A 253 11.65 -0.75 -12.73
C VAL A 253 12.85 -1.64 -12.43
N ASN A 254 13.90 -1.59 -13.27
CA ASN A 254 15.12 -2.35 -13.03
C ASN A 254 15.79 -1.97 -11.69
N SER A 255 15.85 -0.69 -11.37
CA SER A 255 16.41 -0.21 -10.09
C SER A 255 15.60 -0.67 -8.89
N ILE A 256 14.27 -0.70 -9.02
CA ILE A 256 13.36 -1.17 -7.96
C ILE A 256 13.53 -2.69 -7.74
N VAL A 257 13.61 -3.47 -8.80
CA VAL A 257 13.83 -4.94 -8.72
C VAL A 257 15.21 -5.24 -8.12
N ALA A 258 16.25 -4.49 -8.50
CA ALA A 258 17.56 -4.57 -7.86
C ALA A 258 17.50 -4.27 -6.35
N ALA A 259 16.73 -3.24 -5.95
CA ALA A 259 16.56 -2.90 -4.55
C ALA A 259 15.79 -3.96 -3.77
N GLN A 260 14.79 -4.60 -4.36
CA GLN A 260 14.08 -5.73 -3.75
C GLN A 260 15.03 -6.90 -3.49
N GLN A 261 15.90 -7.23 -4.44
CA GLN A 261 16.93 -8.24 -4.27
C GLN A 261 17.92 -7.84 -3.16
N HIS A 262 18.35 -6.58 -3.15
CA HIS A 262 19.24 -6.04 -2.12
C HIS A 262 18.63 -6.14 -0.71
N ILE A 263 17.35 -5.79 -0.55
CA ILE A 263 16.63 -5.92 0.73
C ILE A 263 16.50 -7.39 1.14
N ASN A 264 16.16 -8.28 0.21
CA ASN A 264 16.02 -9.70 0.50
C ASN A 264 17.34 -10.34 0.94
N ALA A 265 18.49 -9.83 0.46
CA ALA A 265 19.81 -10.31 0.84
C ALA A 265 20.21 -9.90 2.28
N ASP A 266 19.86 -8.67 2.71
CA ASP A 266 20.18 -8.17 4.05
C ASP A 266 19.12 -7.18 4.57
N ARG A 267 18.04 -7.72 5.15
CA ARG A 267 16.94 -6.94 5.73
C ARG A 267 17.37 -6.07 6.92
N PRO A 268 18.25 -6.54 7.84
CA PRO A 268 18.80 -5.69 8.89
C PRO A 268 19.56 -4.47 8.36
N ALA A 269 20.42 -4.63 7.35
CA ALA A 269 21.12 -3.50 6.73
C ALA A 269 20.16 -2.53 6.03
N ALA A 270 19.14 -3.04 5.35
CA ALA A 270 18.08 -2.23 4.77
C ALA A 270 17.34 -1.40 5.83
N ALA A 271 17.03 -1.97 7.00
CA ALA A 271 16.40 -1.25 8.10
C ALA A 271 17.27 -0.10 8.60
N VAL A 272 18.58 -0.31 8.71
CA VAL A 272 19.55 0.74 9.09
C VAL A 272 19.59 1.84 8.05
N ALA A 273 19.66 1.49 6.76
CA ALA A 273 19.69 2.46 5.66
C ALA A 273 18.42 3.33 5.62
N LEU A 274 17.25 2.72 5.79
CA LEU A 274 15.97 3.44 5.83
C LEU A 274 15.86 4.41 7.01
N SER A 275 16.38 4.01 8.18
CA SER A 275 16.38 4.84 9.37
C SER A 275 17.42 5.96 9.30
N ASN A 276 18.68 5.64 9.05
CA ASN A 276 19.80 6.59 9.02
C ASN A 276 19.66 7.58 7.86
N GLY A 277 19.11 7.13 6.73
CA GLY A 277 18.80 7.99 5.60
C GLY A 277 17.62 8.93 5.85
N ALA A 278 16.94 8.84 7.00
CA ALA A 278 15.73 9.59 7.32
C ALA A 278 14.63 9.45 6.24
N TYR A 279 14.50 8.24 5.68
CA TYR A 279 13.41 7.90 4.75
C TYR A 279 12.14 7.53 5.50
N LEU A 280 12.31 6.81 6.62
CA LEU A 280 11.24 6.45 7.54
C LEU A 280 11.46 7.17 8.87
N PRO A 281 10.53 8.05 9.31
CA PRO A 281 10.68 8.82 10.55
C PRO A 281 10.40 8.02 11.82
N GLN A 282 9.96 6.76 11.68
CA GLN A 282 9.66 5.90 12.82
C GLN A 282 10.97 5.42 13.49
N PRO A 283 10.90 5.03 14.79
CA PRO A 283 12.08 4.54 15.51
C PRO A 283 12.73 3.33 14.84
N GLN A 284 14.04 3.31 14.72
CA GLN A 284 14.81 2.23 14.11
C GLN A 284 14.43 0.82 14.62
N PRO A 285 14.20 0.59 15.94
CA PRO A 285 13.75 -0.71 16.40
C PRO A 285 12.43 -1.18 15.77
N ALA A 286 11.49 -0.26 15.52
CA ALA A 286 10.23 -0.59 14.86
C ALA A 286 10.46 -0.95 13.38
N ILE A 287 11.28 -0.19 12.66
CA ILE A 287 11.64 -0.47 11.26
C ILE A 287 12.33 -1.82 11.16
N LYS A 288 13.30 -2.09 12.05
CA LYS A 288 14.02 -3.37 12.09
C LYS A 288 13.06 -4.54 12.37
N THR A 289 12.20 -4.41 13.36
CA THR A 289 11.21 -5.45 13.69
C THR A 289 10.31 -5.73 12.49
N ALA A 290 9.79 -4.70 11.83
CA ALA A 290 8.92 -4.82 10.66
C ALA A 290 9.56 -5.60 9.50
N LEU A 291 10.85 -5.38 9.26
CA LEU A 291 11.58 -6.07 8.19
C LEU A 291 12.04 -7.48 8.57
N THR A 292 12.07 -7.82 9.88
CA THR A 292 12.66 -9.06 10.39
C THR A 292 11.74 -9.78 11.38
N TYR A 293 10.43 -9.74 11.19
CA TYR A 293 9.51 -10.51 12.03
C TYR A 293 9.88 -12.00 12.06
N ARG A 294 9.96 -12.57 13.25
CA ARG A 294 10.29 -13.99 13.44
C ARG A 294 9.01 -14.79 13.54
N ALA A 295 8.89 -15.84 12.74
CA ALA A 295 7.68 -16.67 12.68
C ALA A 295 7.30 -17.26 14.05
N GLN A 296 8.30 -17.65 14.87
CA GLN A 296 8.07 -18.23 16.19
C GLN A 296 7.43 -17.28 17.22
N ASP A 297 7.47 -15.95 16.95
CA ASP A 297 6.93 -14.95 17.90
C ASP A 297 5.42 -14.72 17.69
N TYR A 298 4.83 -15.35 16.68
CA TYR A 298 3.44 -15.10 16.29
C TYR A 298 2.67 -16.41 16.08
N ARG A 299 1.36 -16.34 16.29
CA ARG A 299 0.43 -17.42 15.98
C ARG A 299 -0.14 -17.18 14.59
N PHE A 300 -0.12 -18.20 13.73
CA PHE A 300 -0.65 -18.14 12.38
C PHE A 300 -1.83 -19.09 12.21
N ALA A 301 -2.81 -18.66 11.40
CA ALA A 301 -3.92 -19.50 10.99
C ALA A 301 -3.45 -20.54 9.95
N HIS A 302 -2.47 -20.18 9.13
CA HIS A 302 -1.92 -21.01 8.06
C HIS A 302 -0.41 -21.22 8.24
N PRO A 303 0.03 -22.17 9.11
CA PRO A 303 1.45 -22.41 9.38
C PRO A 303 2.27 -22.79 8.13
N ASP A 304 1.61 -23.39 7.13
CA ASP A 304 2.24 -23.82 5.88
C ASP A 304 2.46 -22.66 4.88
N TRP A 305 1.85 -21.50 5.15
CA TRP A 305 2.09 -20.32 4.35
C TRP A 305 3.43 -19.70 4.70
N GLN A 306 4.04 -19.06 3.71
CA GLN A 306 5.39 -18.52 3.85
C GLN A 306 5.56 -17.67 5.11
N PRO A 307 6.66 -17.87 5.88
CA PRO A 307 6.91 -17.14 7.13
C PRO A 307 7.25 -15.65 6.91
N GLN A 308 7.43 -15.22 5.67
CA GLN A 308 7.76 -13.83 5.35
C GLN A 308 6.55 -12.92 5.56
N ARG A 309 6.63 -12.07 6.57
CA ARG A 309 5.57 -11.12 6.93
C ARG A 309 5.60 -9.86 6.04
N LEU A 310 6.67 -9.64 5.34
CA LEU A 310 6.86 -8.64 4.30
C LEU A 310 7.71 -9.26 3.20
N GLY A 311 7.13 -9.47 2.03
CA GLY A 311 7.80 -10.02 0.86
C GLY A 311 8.17 -8.92 -0.14
N TYR A 312 9.18 -9.16 -0.95
CA TYR A 312 9.57 -8.27 -2.03
C TYR A 312 9.56 -9.04 -3.35
N GLN A 313 8.35 -9.25 -3.86
CA GLN A 313 8.09 -9.90 -5.15
C GLN A 313 7.65 -8.81 -6.15
N PRO A 314 8.35 -8.66 -7.29
CA PRO A 314 8.07 -7.56 -8.22
C PRO A 314 6.94 -7.81 -9.21
N PHE A 315 6.55 -9.08 -9.45
CA PHE A 315 5.67 -9.41 -10.58
C PHE A 315 4.18 -9.22 -10.27
N PRO A 316 3.46 -8.42 -11.07
CA PRO A 316 2.02 -8.20 -10.91
C PRO A 316 1.22 -9.34 -11.58
N PHE A 317 0.76 -10.31 -10.79
CA PHE A 317 0.01 -11.45 -11.33
C PHE A 317 -1.38 -11.06 -11.83
N PRO A 318 -1.78 -11.48 -13.04
CA PRO A 318 -3.14 -11.26 -13.56
C PRO A 318 -4.25 -11.85 -12.67
N SER A 319 -4.00 -13.00 -12.04
CA SER A 319 -4.91 -13.64 -11.08
C SER A 319 -5.23 -12.72 -9.91
N PHE A 320 -4.21 -12.04 -9.36
CA PHE A 320 -4.39 -11.09 -8.27
C PHE A 320 -5.25 -9.90 -8.68
N THR A 321 -4.98 -9.30 -9.84
CA THR A 321 -5.75 -8.14 -10.30
C THR A 321 -7.24 -8.47 -10.43
N ARG A 322 -7.58 -9.62 -11.04
CA ARG A 322 -8.98 -10.09 -11.15
C ARG A 322 -9.61 -10.34 -9.78
N ARG A 323 -8.93 -11.12 -8.94
CA ARG A 323 -9.43 -11.44 -7.60
C ARG A 323 -9.62 -10.21 -6.73
N LEU A 324 -8.75 -9.20 -6.90
CA LEU A 324 -8.85 -7.94 -6.20
C LEU A 324 -10.11 -7.16 -6.59
N VAL A 325 -10.43 -7.06 -7.89
CA VAL A 325 -11.66 -6.39 -8.35
C VAL A 325 -12.90 -7.11 -7.82
N GLU A 326 -12.94 -8.44 -7.85
CA GLU A 326 -14.03 -9.22 -7.24
C GLU A 326 -14.17 -8.88 -5.74
N ALA A 327 -13.07 -8.84 -5.00
CA ALA A 327 -13.10 -8.49 -3.57
C ALA A 327 -13.52 -7.02 -3.32
N MET A 328 -13.20 -6.10 -4.24
CA MET A 328 -13.66 -4.71 -4.17
C MET A 328 -15.19 -4.61 -4.29
N HIS A 329 -15.83 -5.45 -5.09
CA HIS A 329 -17.31 -5.51 -5.16
C HIS A 329 -17.97 -5.84 -3.83
N ASP A 330 -17.34 -6.65 -3.00
CA ASP A 330 -17.85 -7.03 -1.68
C ASP A 330 -17.49 -6.03 -0.56
N THR A 331 -16.65 -5.04 -0.87
CA THR A 331 -16.10 -4.13 0.13
C THR A 331 -16.98 -2.90 0.30
N VAL A 332 -17.39 -2.63 1.54
CA VAL A 332 -18.11 -1.40 1.90
C VAL A 332 -17.10 -0.23 1.99
N VAL A 333 -17.41 0.85 1.31
CA VAL A 333 -16.61 2.08 1.30
C VAL A 333 -17.51 3.30 1.41
N ASP A 334 -16.94 4.42 1.84
CA ASP A 334 -17.58 5.72 1.76
C ASP A 334 -17.22 6.38 0.42
N GLY A 335 -17.97 6.05 -0.63
CA GLY A 335 -17.71 6.56 -1.97
C GLY A 335 -18.44 5.81 -3.08
N ASP A 336 -18.21 6.24 -4.31
CA ASP A 336 -18.78 5.60 -5.49
C ASP A 336 -18.17 4.21 -5.72
N ARG A 337 -19.03 3.23 -5.92
CA ARG A 337 -18.70 1.83 -6.25
C ARG A 337 -19.18 1.40 -7.63
N ALA A 338 -20.06 2.19 -8.26
CA ALA A 338 -20.68 1.82 -9.52
C ALA A 338 -19.69 1.70 -10.69
N PHE A 339 -18.47 2.24 -10.53
CA PHE A 339 -17.44 2.06 -11.54
C PHE A 339 -16.97 0.60 -11.66
N LEU A 340 -17.06 -0.18 -10.59
CA LEU A 340 -16.67 -1.60 -10.56
C LEU A 340 -17.53 -2.43 -11.51
N ASP A 341 -18.82 -2.13 -11.62
CA ASP A 341 -19.76 -2.84 -12.50
C ASP A 341 -19.42 -2.70 -13.99
N ARG A 342 -18.56 -1.73 -14.33
CA ARG A 342 -18.11 -1.46 -15.69
C ARG A 342 -16.73 -2.02 -16.01
N ILE A 343 -16.09 -2.67 -15.04
CA ILE A 343 -14.77 -3.28 -15.22
C ILE A 343 -14.95 -4.68 -15.80
N ASP A 344 -14.38 -4.91 -16.97
CA ASP A 344 -14.29 -6.26 -17.53
C ASP A 344 -13.11 -7.01 -16.88
N LEU A 345 -13.43 -8.08 -16.15
CA LEU A 345 -12.45 -8.92 -15.47
C LEU A 345 -11.46 -9.61 -16.43
N ALA A 346 -11.84 -9.78 -17.71
CA ALA A 346 -10.97 -10.41 -18.70
C ALA A 346 -9.84 -9.44 -19.14
N SER A 347 -10.12 -8.14 -19.23
CA SER A 347 -9.19 -7.12 -19.72
C SER A 347 -8.58 -6.23 -18.63
N VAL A 348 -9.14 -6.22 -17.39
CA VAL A 348 -8.73 -5.29 -16.33
C VAL A 348 -7.23 -5.29 -16.07
N HIS A 349 -6.59 -6.46 -16.11
CA HIS A 349 -5.15 -6.54 -15.88
C HIS A 349 -4.38 -5.85 -17.01
N SER A 350 -4.64 -6.18 -18.26
CA SER A 350 -3.94 -5.59 -19.42
C SER A 350 -4.23 -4.10 -19.60
N GLU A 351 -5.38 -3.61 -19.13
CA GLU A 351 -5.72 -2.18 -19.14
C GLU A 351 -4.99 -1.39 -18.03
N LEU A 352 -4.71 -2.03 -16.89
CA LEU A 352 -4.08 -1.37 -15.75
C LEU A 352 -2.56 -1.57 -15.72
N VAL A 353 -2.07 -2.76 -16.10
CA VAL A 353 -0.69 -3.19 -15.90
C VAL A 353 0.07 -3.21 -17.21
N ASP A 354 1.32 -2.76 -17.17
CA ASP A 354 2.33 -3.03 -18.19
C ASP A 354 3.48 -3.80 -17.53
N ASP A 355 3.48 -5.11 -17.68
CA ASP A 355 4.47 -6.00 -17.09
C ASP A 355 5.73 -6.21 -17.95
N THR A 356 5.82 -5.53 -19.09
CA THR A 356 6.95 -5.64 -20.02
C THR A 356 8.29 -5.32 -19.35
N PHE A 357 8.31 -4.27 -18.54
CA PHE A 357 9.53 -3.81 -17.88
C PHE A 357 9.97 -4.75 -16.76
N VAL A 358 9.03 -5.21 -15.93
CA VAL A 358 9.36 -6.11 -14.82
C VAL A 358 9.76 -7.49 -15.29
N ARG A 359 9.20 -7.98 -16.40
CA ARG A 359 9.68 -9.24 -17.04
C ARG A 359 11.14 -9.13 -17.46
N ARG A 360 11.54 -8.03 -18.08
CA ARG A 360 12.95 -7.78 -18.46
C ARG A 360 13.84 -7.65 -17.22
N ALA A 361 13.40 -6.93 -16.21
CA ALA A 361 14.13 -6.77 -14.95
C ALA A 361 14.31 -8.13 -14.23
N LEU A 362 13.28 -8.98 -14.17
CA LEU A 362 13.40 -10.33 -13.60
C LEU A 362 14.49 -11.15 -14.29
N VAL A 363 14.55 -11.14 -15.63
CA VAL A 363 15.61 -11.84 -16.38
C VAL A 363 16.99 -11.29 -16.01
N ALA A 364 17.13 -9.96 -15.94
CA ALA A 364 18.40 -9.31 -15.60
C ALA A 364 18.88 -9.62 -14.17
N HIS A 365 17.96 -9.94 -13.25
CA HIS A 365 18.24 -10.21 -11.84
C HIS A 365 18.12 -11.68 -11.44
N GLY A 366 18.39 -12.61 -12.34
CA GLY A 366 18.49 -14.05 -12.03
C GLY A 366 17.19 -14.84 -12.17
N GLY A 367 16.15 -14.21 -12.74
CA GLY A 367 14.88 -14.86 -13.05
C GLY A 367 13.87 -14.86 -11.87
N PRO A 368 12.63 -15.30 -12.13
CA PRO A 368 11.54 -15.32 -11.17
C PRO A 368 11.86 -16.06 -9.87
N ALA A 369 12.57 -17.18 -9.96
CA ALA A 369 12.92 -18.01 -8.79
C ALA A 369 13.73 -17.26 -7.71
N THR A 370 14.53 -16.24 -8.09
CA THR A 370 15.29 -15.39 -7.18
C THR A 370 14.37 -14.64 -6.20
N PHE A 371 13.12 -14.39 -6.62
CA PHE A 371 12.10 -13.68 -5.83
C PHE A 371 11.04 -14.63 -5.26
N GLY A 372 11.24 -15.95 -5.34
CA GLY A 372 10.26 -16.95 -4.91
C GLY A 372 8.97 -16.95 -5.74
N ILE A 373 9.05 -16.55 -7.02
CA ILE A 373 7.92 -16.51 -7.94
C ILE A 373 8.01 -17.70 -8.93
N PRO A 374 6.87 -18.30 -9.34
CA PRO A 374 6.84 -19.36 -10.31
C PRO A 374 7.47 -18.94 -11.65
N ALA A 375 8.20 -19.85 -12.30
CA ALA A 375 8.93 -19.56 -13.54
C ALA A 375 8.00 -19.19 -14.71
N ASP A 376 6.80 -19.73 -14.73
CA ASP A 376 5.75 -19.44 -15.72
C ASP A 376 4.99 -18.15 -15.46
N LEU A 377 5.30 -17.47 -14.34
CA LEU A 377 4.66 -16.22 -13.91
C LEU A 377 3.14 -16.34 -13.76
N THR A 378 2.68 -17.51 -13.33
CA THR A 378 1.26 -17.78 -13.01
C THR A 378 1.11 -18.22 -11.56
N ARG A 379 -0.06 -17.95 -10.96
CA ARG A 379 -0.41 -18.46 -9.64
C ARG A 379 -1.93 -18.49 -9.45
N THR A 380 -2.36 -19.26 -8.47
CA THR A 380 -3.74 -19.24 -7.95
C THR A 380 -3.76 -18.46 -6.64
N GLU A 381 -4.70 -17.54 -6.51
CA GLU A 381 -4.85 -16.74 -5.30
C GLU A 381 -5.42 -17.58 -4.16
N GLN A 382 -4.77 -17.52 -3.00
CA GLN A 382 -5.21 -18.18 -1.78
C GLN A 382 -5.73 -17.13 -0.80
N VAL A 383 -7.05 -17.14 -0.56
CA VAL A 383 -7.75 -16.22 0.34
C VAL A 383 -8.58 -17.04 1.31
N GLN A 384 -8.19 -17.06 2.57
CA GLN A 384 -8.82 -17.89 3.61
C GLN A 384 -8.91 -17.07 4.92
N PRO A 385 -9.93 -16.22 5.09
CA PRO A 385 -10.15 -15.51 6.34
C PRO A 385 -10.63 -16.49 7.40
N GLN A 386 -9.87 -16.60 8.49
CA GLN A 386 -10.18 -17.46 9.66
C GLN A 386 -10.20 -16.67 10.95
#